data_f85a30148b245bba7df489cf4ab6f2ce
#
_entry.id   f85a30148b245bba7df489cf4ab6f2ce
#
_cell.length_a   1.000
_cell.length_b   1.000
_cell.length_c   1.000
_cell.angle_alpha   90.00
_cell.angle_beta   90.00
_cell.angle_gamma   90.00
#
_symmetry.space_group_name_H-M   'P 1'
#
loop_
_entity.id
_entity.type
_entity.pdbx_description
1 polymer ?
#
loop_
_entity_poly.entity_id
_entity_poly.type
_entity_poly.pdbx_seq_one_letter_code
_entity_poly.pdbx_strand_id
1 'polypeptide(L)'
;MNLNERALVLGGGGAAGNAWEIAVIAGLFGAGLDVTEADLIIGTSAGSTVAAQITSATRPTELLANILAEPQPGTRPVRSDGGRAPKTPGVEYMETTGAIIAAAEDAADMRRRLGAAALETDAASDSSRQTQWRATVAARLPSQHWPQRRVLIEAVDAHTGEPVVFDRHTGVDLVDAIAASSANGYSIGDRTYINGGYRRNENADLAAGYGRVLVLSPFGGRTRHPLEWGMQLAVQVDELRAHGSRVETIFPDSSSRDLFDANALDPATRLPAARAGYHQGKALAEQLTEVWR
;
A
#
# COMPACT_ATOMS: atom_id res chain seq x y z
N MET A 1 8.59 25.76 0.63
CA MET A 1 8.73 24.65 -0.32
C MET A 1 10.17 24.51 -0.72
N ASN A 2 10.80 23.39 -0.47
CA ASN A 2 12.15 23.10 -0.95
C ASN A 2 12.06 22.35 -2.28
N LEU A 3 12.30 23.03 -3.39
CA LEU A 3 12.16 22.49 -4.74
C LEU A 3 13.11 21.30 -5.03
N ASN A 4 14.10 21.09 -4.20
CA ASN A 4 15.07 20.00 -4.34
C ASN A 4 14.70 18.75 -3.55
N GLU A 5 13.76 18.83 -2.60
CA GLU A 5 13.34 17.67 -1.80
C GLU A 5 12.40 16.75 -2.59
N ARG A 6 12.60 15.46 -2.38
CA ARG A 6 11.93 14.37 -3.11
C ARG A 6 11.06 13.56 -2.19
N ALA A 7 9.86 13.22 -2.63
CA ALA A 7 8.96 12.29 -1.95
C ALA A 7 8.65 11.08 -2.84
N LEU A 8 8.73 9.89 -2.25
CA LEU A 8 8.29 8.65 -2.85
C LEU A 8 7.01 8.19 -2.17
N VAL A 9 5.96 7.97 -2.95
CA VAL A 9 4.65 7.53 -2.48
C VAL A 9 4.37 6.12 -2.97
N LEU A 10 4.02 5.23 -2.04
CA LEU A 10 3.79 3.81 -2.24
C LEU A 10 2.35 3.48 -1.86
N GLY A 11 1.53 3.18 -2.86
CA GLY A 11 0.10 2.99 -2.69
C GLY A 11 -0.29 1.63 -2.12
N GLY A 12 -1.54 1.49 -1.72
CA GLY A 12 -2.11 0.19 -1.40
C GLY A 12 -2.24 -0.69 -2.64
N GLY A 13 -1.97 -2.00 -2.50
CA GLY A 13 -2.00 -2.90 -3.67
C GLY A 13 -2.02 -4.39 -3.33
N GLY A 14 -2.18 -4.76 -2.05
CA GLY A 14 -2.18 -6.17 -1.62
C GLY A 14 -0.88 -6.90 -1.92
N ALA A 15 -0.97 -8.20 -2.14
CA ALA A 15 0.19 -9.06 -2.42
C ALA A 15 0.85 -8.72 -3.77
N ALA A 16 0.05 -8.48 -4.80
CA ALA A 16 0.52 -8.06 -6.11
C ALA A 16 1.23 -6.71 -6.05
N GLY A 17 0.61 -5.72 -5.38
CA GLY A 17 1.16 -4.37 -5.24
C GLY A 17 2.50 -4.33 -4.54
N ASN A 18 2.63 -5.01 -3.39
CA ASN A 18 3.91 -5.12 -2.68
C ASN A 18 5.03 -5.65 -3.60
N ALA A 19 4.77 -6.74 -4.32
CA ALA A 19 5.77 -7.35 -5.18
C ALA A 19 6.12 -6.47 -6.39
N TRP A 20 5.13 -5.81 -6.98
CA TRP A 20 5.32 -4.91 -8.12
C TRP A 20 6.09 -3.64 -7.73
N GLU A 21 5.75 -2.99 -6.62
CA GLU A 21 6.44 -1.79 -6.15
C GLU A 21 7.92 -2.06 -5.87
N ILE A 22 8.23 -3.15 -5.14
CA ILE A 22 9.63 -3.57 -4.92
C ILE A 22 10.34 -3.79 -6.25
N ALA A 23 9.68 -4.45 -7.19
CA ALA A 23 10.28 -4.79 -8.47
C ALA A 23 10.50 -3.58 -9.38
N VAL A 24 9.55 -2.62 -9.42
CA VAL A 24 9.75 -1.34 -10.11
C VAL A 24 10.96 -0.61 -9.54
N ILE A 25 11.03 -0.49 -8.21
CA ILE A 25 12.15 0.16 -7.53
C ILE A 25 13.48 -0.57 -7.82
N ALA A 26 13.48 -1.90 -7.80
CA ALA A 26 14.65 -2.70 -8.15
C ALA A 26 15.07 -2.52 -9.61
N GLY A 27 14.12 -2.37 -10.53
CA GLY A 27 14.36 -2.09 -11.94
C GLY A 27 14.99 -0.72 -12.15
N LEU A 28 14.46 0.32 -11.50
CA LEU A 28 15.00 1.68 -11.48
C LEU A 28 16.44 1.69 -10.91
N PHE A 29 16.63 1.05 -9.75
CA PHE A 29 17.93 0.94 -9.09
C PHE A 29 18.96 0.25 -9.98
N GLY A 30 18.60 -0.89 -10.60
CA GLY A 30 19.47 -1.63 -11.51
C GLY A 30 19.84 -0.87 -12.78
N ALA A 31 19.02 0.13 -13.16
CA ALA A 31 19.30 1.04 -14.28
C ALA A 31 19.99 2.36 -13.83
N GLY A 32 20.40 2.47 -12.56
CA GLY A 32 21.17 3.61 -12.03
C GLY A 32 20.34 4.75 -11.47
N LEU A 33 19.03 4.57 -11.28
CA LEU A 33 18.16 5.52 -10.61
C LEU A 33 17.73 5.00 -9.23
N ASP A 34 18.33 5.51 -8.16
CA ASP A 34 17.96 5.17 -6.80
C ASP A 34 16.88 6.12 -6.27
N VAL A 35 15.65 5.63 -6.22
CA VAL A 35 14.50 6.36 -5.66
C VAL A 35 14.32 6.12 -4.16
N THR A 36 15.05 5.18 -3.57
CA THR A 36 15.02 4.91 -2.12
C THR A 36 15.67 6.02 -1.31
N GLU A 37 16.46 6.87 -1.97
CA GLU A 37 17.10 8.06 -1.40
C GLU A 37 16.15 9.27 -1.29
N ALA A 38 14.83 9.10 -1.44
CA ALA A 38 13.84 10.14 -1.21
C ALA A 38 13.92 10.71 0.20
N ASP A 39 13.68 12.01 0.34
CA ASP A 39 13.70 12.70 1.63
C ASP A 39 12.49 12.36 2.50
N LEU A 40 11.37 11.98 1.83
CA LEU A 40 10.16 11.45 2.44
C LEU A 40 9.71 10.21 1.70
N ILE A 41 9.29 9.18 2.44
CA ILE A 41 8.62 8.01 1.89
C ILE A 41 7.26 7.87 2.58
N ILE A 42 6.19 7.75 1.81
CA ILE A 42 4.82 7.57 2.29
C ILE A 42 4.37 6.17 1.87
N GLY A 43 3.85 5.41 2.81
CA GLY A 43 3.39 4.04 2.54
C GLY A 43 2.00 3.78 3.08
N THR A 44 1.13 3.23 2.23
CA THR A 44 -0.24 2.86 2.59
C THR A 44 -0.43 1.35 2.39
N SER A 45 -0.92 0.62 3.40
CA SER A 45 -1.23 -0.81 3.28
C SER A 45 -0.01 -1.61 2.76
N ALA A 46 -0.09 -2.23 1.59
CA ALA A 46 1.04 -2.93 0.96
C ALA A 46 2.26 -2.02 0.81
N GLY A 47 2.06 -0.76 0.42
CA GLY A 47 3.12 0.25 0.29
C GLY A 47 3.79 0.59 1.62
N SER A 48 3.12 0.47 2.76
CA SER A 48 3.75 0.65 4.09
C SER A 48 4.80 -0.43 4.37
N THR A 49 4.53 -1.67 3.96
CA THR A 49 5.50 -2.76 4.03
C THR A 49 6.69 -2.49 3.10
N VAL A 50 6.43 -2.04 1.86
CA VAL A 50 7.49 -1.68 0.90
C VAL A 50 8.34 -0.53 1.44
N ALA A 51 7.73 0.51 2.02
CA ALA A 51 8.45 1.64 2.61
C ALA A 51 9.47 1.17 3.67
N ALA A 52 9.07 0.25 4.56
CA ALA A 52 9.97 -0.33 5.54
C ALA A 52 11.06 -1.23 4.92
N GLN A 53 10.72 -1.99 3.88
CA GLN A 53 11.66 -2.89 3.21
C GLN A 53 12.75 -2.11 2.47
N ILE A 54 12.41 -1.09 1.68
CA ILE A 54 13.37 -0.31 0.88
C ILE A 54 14.21 0.67 1.70
N THR A 55 13.79 1.00 2.92
CA THR A 55 14.57 1.82 3.85
C THR A 55 15.44 1.01 4.80
N SER A 56 15.41 -0.31 4.68
CA SER A 56 16.30 -1.22 5.40
C SER A 56 17.71 -1.25 4.77
N ALA A 57 18.62 -2.02 5.37
CA ALA A 57 19.94 -2.26 4.79
C ALA A 57 19.91 -3.18 3.55
N THR A 58 18.78 -3.83 3.25
CA THR A 58 18.63 -4.76 2.12
C THR A 58 18.42 -3.98 0.82
N ARG A 59 19.24 -4.24 -0.19
CA ARG A 59 19.14 -3.56 -1.48
C ARG A 59 17.84 -3.92 -2.22
N PRO A 60 17.26 -3.02 -3.02
CA PRO A 60 16.06 -3.31 -3.80
C PRO A 60 16.19 -4.57 -4.67
N THR A 61 17.36 -4.82 -5.25
CA THR A 61 17.62 -6.02 -6.06
C THR A 61 17.63 -7.31 -5.23
N GLU A 62 18.05 -7.26 -3.98
CA GLU A 62 18.00 -8.40 -3.06
C GLU A 62 16.57 -8.67 -2.59
N LEU A 63 15.79 -7.62 -2.32
CA LEU A 63 14.35 -7.74 -2.03
C LEU A 63 13.61 -8.41 -3.19
N LEU A 64 13.91 -8.00 -4.43
CA LEU A 64 13.37 -8.64 -5.62
C LEU A 64 13.79 -10.10 -5.73
N ALA A 65 15.08 -10.42 -5.51
CA ALA A 65 15.56 -11.79 -5.56
C ALA A 65 14.85 -12.70 -4.56
N ASN A 66 14.55 -12.20 -3.37
CA ASN A 66 13.77 -12.93 -2.36
C ASN A 66 12.36 -13.24 -2.86
N ILE A 67 11.67 -12.27 -3.49
CA ILE A 67 10.33 -12.50 -4.07
C ILE A 67 10.40 -13.55 -5.20
N LEU A 68 11.41 -13.49 -6.06
CA LEU A 68 11.57 -14.43 -7.17
C LEU A 68 11.90 -15.86 -6.68
N ALA A 69 12.47 -15.99 -5.49
CA ALA A 69 12.79 -17.28 -4.86
C ALA A 69 11.64 -17.85 -4.00
N GLU A 70 10.56 -17.10 -3.78
CA GLU A 70 9.41 -17.59 -3.03
C GLU A 70 8.82 -18.86 -3.65
N PRO A 71 8.54 -19.92 -2.86
CA PRO A 71 7.84 -21.08 -3.36
C PRO A 71 6.48 -20.68 -3.94
N GLN A 72 6.17 -21.15 -5.16
CA GLN A 72 4.84 -20.92 -5.71
C GLN A 72 3.80 -21.61 -4.83
N PRO A 73 2.73 -20.91 -4.43
CA PRO A 73 1.59 -21.57 -3.79
C PRO A 73 1.14 -22.73 -4.69
N GLY A 74 1.16 -23.93 -4.16
CA GLY A 74 0.68 -25.11 -4.91
C GLY A 74 -0.73 -24.83 -5.45
N THR A 75 -0.98 -25.16 -6.70
CA THR A 75 -2.32 -25.09 -7.29
C THR A 75 -3.24 -25.94 -6.41
N ARG A 76 -4.12 -25.31 -5.63
CA ARG A 76 -5.16 -26.04 -4.91
C ARG A 76 -5.99 -26.79 -5.94
N PRO A 77 -6.11 -28.13 -5.85
CA PRO A 77 -6.97 -28.85 -6.76
C PRO A 77 -8.39 -28.31 -6.61
N VAL A 78 -8.93 -27.80 -7.70
CA VAL A 78 -10.35 -27.43 -7.78
C VAL A 78 -11.13 -28.72 -7.60
N ARG A 79 -11.68 -28.96 -6.41
CA ARG A 79 -12.67 -30.01 -6.21
C ARG A 79 -13.92 -29.61 -6.99
N SER A 80 -14.18 -30.32 -8.07
CA SER A 80 -15.39 -30.23 -8.88
C SER A 80 -16.56 -30.97 -8.18
N ASP A 81 -16.93 -30.49 -6.99
CA ASP A 81 -18.26 -30.81 -6.47
C ASP A 81 -19.19 -29.67 -6.91
N GLY A 82 -20.29 -29.96 -7.58
CA GLY A 82 -21.21 -29.02 -8.22
C GLY A 82 -21.93 -28.02 -7.30
N GLY A 83 -21.28 -27.59 -6.22
CA GLY A 83 -21.65 -26.50 -5.35
C GLY A 83 -20.89 -25.23 -5.74
N ARG A 84 -21.53 -24.06 -5.58
CA ARG A 84 -20.93 -22.73 -5.74
C ARG A 84 -19.61 -22.71 -4.96
N ALA A 85 -18.49 -22.52 -5.66
CA ALA A 85 -17.17 -22.46 -5.03
C ALA A 85 -17.19 -21.47 -3.86
N PRO A 86 -16.62 -21.83 -2.69
CA PRO A 86 -16.54 -20.89 -1.58
C PRO A 86 -15.79 -19.65 -2.04
N LYS A 87 -16.33 -18.46 -1.74
CA LYS A 87 -15.70 -17.19 -2.06
C LYS A 87 -14.31 -17.15 -1.40
N THR A 88 -13.33 -16.64 -2.10
CA THR A 88 -12.03 -16.37 -1.48
C THR A 88 -12.18 -15.26 -0.45
N PRO A 89 -11.41 -15.27 0.67
CA PRO A 89 -11.49 -14.22 1.68
C PRO A 89 -11.35 -12.81 1.10
N GLY A 90 -10.58 -12.63 0.03
CA GLY A 90 -10.44 -11.34 -0.65
C GLY A 90 -11.72 -10.88 -1.35
N VAL A 91 -12.47 -11.79 -1.97
CA VAL A 91 -13.75 -11.47 -2.63
C VAL A 91 -14.81 -11.09 -1.60
N GLU A 92 -14.91 -11.84 -0.50
CA GLU A 92 -15.85 -11.54 0.58
C GLU A 92 -15.56 -10.19 1.22
N TYR A 93 -14.28 -9.88 1.47
CA TYR A 93 -13.83 -8.58 1.95
C TYR A 93 -14.23 -7.44 0.99
N MET A 94 -14.01 -7.61 -0.31
CA MET A 94 -14.33 -6.61 -1.32
C MET A 94 -15.84 -6.37 -1.42
N GLU A 95 -16.66 -7.40 -1.32
CA GLU A 95 -18.13 -7.29 -1.33
C GLU A 95 -18.64 -6.58 -0.08
N THR A 96 -18.20 -7.00 1.12
CA THR A 96 -18.63 -6.41 2.38
C THR A 96 -18.27 -4.93 2.46
N THR A 97 -17.02 -4.59 2.19
CA THR A 97 -16.57 -3.19 2.22
C THR A 97 -17.19 -2.38 1.09
N GLY A 98 -17.45 -2.99 -0.08
CA GLY A 98 -18.15 -2.36 -1.20
C GLY A 98 -19.58 -1.94 -0.86
N ALA A 99 -20.31 -2.79 -0.13
CA ALA A 99 -21.66 -2.47 0.35
C ALA A 99 -21.65 -1.28 1.31
N ILE A 100 -20.67 -1.22 2.22
CA ILE A 100 -20.52 -0.09 3.16
C ILE A 100 -20.19 1.20 2.41
N ILE A 101 -19.28 1.16 1.45
CA ILE A 101 -18.90 2.32 0.61
C ILE A 101 -20.13 2.85 -0.15
N ALA A 102 -20.91 1.94 -0.76
CA ALA A 102 -22.10 2.32 -1.55
C ALA A 102 -23.24 2.90 -0.70
N ALA A 103 -23.31 2.57 0.60
CA ALA A 103 -24.33 3.05 1.52
C ALA A 103 -23.92 4.32 2.28
N ALA A 104 -22.69 4.78 2.14
CA ALA A 104 -22.18 5.95 2.86
C ALA A 104 -22.55 7.25 2.15
N GLU A 105 -22.77 8.31 2.93
CA GLU A 105 -23.14 9.64 2.43
C GLU A 105 -21.93 10.42 1.92
N ASP A 106 -20.78 10.24 2.57
CA ASP A 106 -19.51 10.87 2.24
C ASP A 106 -18.32 10.02 2.72
N ALA A 107 -17.12 10.50 2.44
CA ALA A 107 -15.88 9.83 2.82
C ALA A 107 -15.71 9.69 4.35
N ALA A 108 -16.18 10.64 5.13
CA ALA A 108 -16.09 10.60 6.59
C ALA A 108 -17.08 9.60 7.16
N ASP A 109 -18.32 9.58 6.67
CA ASP A 109 -19.34 8.60 7.03
C ASP A 109 -18.90 7.17 6.68
N MET A 110 -18.35 6.99 5.47
CA MET A 110 -17.76 5.71 5.06
C MET A 110 -16.71 5.21 6.06
N ARG A 111 -15.76 6.05 6.45
CA ARG A 111 -14.72 5.65 7.40
C ARG A 111 -15.28 5.28 8.75
N ARG A 112 -16.26 6.03 9.27
CA ARG A 112 -16.97 5.68 10.53
C ARG A 112 -17.68 4.34 10.44
N ARG A 113 -18.38 4.06 9.34
CA ARG A 113 -19.09 2.78 9.14
C ARG A 113 -18.13 1.60 9.01
N LEU A 114 -17.04 1.78 8.28
CA LEU A 114 -15.98 0.76 8.16
C LEU A 114 -15.30 0.50 9.51
N GLY A 115 -15.06 1.56 10.29
CA GLY A 115 -14.54 1.48 11.65
C GLY A 115 -15.47 0.70 12.56
N ALA A 116 -16.75 1.02 12.57
CA ALA A 116 -17.77 0.31 13.36
C ALA A 116 -17.82 -1.18 13.02
N ALA A 117 -17.83 -1.53 11.74
CA ALA A 117 -17.81 -2.93 11.27
C ALA A 117 -16.53 -3.66 11.71
N ALA A 118 -15.38 -2.97 11.70
CA ALA A 118 -14.12 -3.53 12.17
C ALA A 118 -14.14 -3.80 13.69
N LEU A 119 -14.68 -2.86 14.49
CA LEU A 119 -14.83 -3.01 15.95
C LEU A 119 -15.76 -4.17 16.32
N GLU A 120 -16.87 -4.34 15.60
CA GLU A 120 -17.77 -5.49 15.79
C GLU A 120 -17.05 -6.83 15.51
N THR A 121 -16.25 -6.87 14.45
CA THR A 121 -15.48 -8.06 14.08
C THR A 121 -14.36 -8.36 15.09
N ASP A 122 -13.68 -7.33 15.60
CA ASP A 122 -12.61 -7.47 16.57
C ASP A 122 -13.17 -7.94 17.92
N ALA A 123 -14.28 -7.38 18.37
CA ALA A 123 -14.97 -7.80 19.59
C ALA A 123 -15.44 -9.27 19.55
N ALA A 124 -15.73 -9.79 18.36
CA ALA A 124 -16.13 -11.19 18.15
C ALA A 124 -14.95 -12.16 17.98
N SER A 125 -13.72 -11.63 17.81
CA SER A 125 -12.50 -12.41 17.57
C SER A 125 -11.64 -12.50 18.84
N ASP A 126 -10.86 -13.58 18.92
CA ASP A 126 -9.85 -13.67 19.97
C ASP A 126 -8.57 -12.88 19.58
N SER A 127 -7.77 -12.53 20.57
CA SER A 127 -6.50 -11.79 20.38
C SER A 127 -5.46 -12.55 19.54
N SER A 128 -5.72 -13.82 19.22
CA SER A 128 -4.78 -14.66 18.45
C SER A 128 -4.65 -14.16 17.00
N ARG A 129 -5.74 -13.67 16.40
CA ARG A 129 -5.74 -13.14 15.01
C ARG A 129 -4.84 -11.92 14.89
N GLN A 130 -4.91 -10.99 15.83
CA GLN A 130 -4.05 -9.81 15.84
C GLN A 130 -2.59 -10.19 16.06
N THR A 131 -2.30 -11.06 17.01
CA THR A 131 -0.93 -11.58 17.27
C THR A 131 -0.36 -12.26 16.03
N GLN A 132 -1.15 -13.09 15.34
CA GLN A 132 -0.73 -13.76 14.12
C GLN A 132 -0.50 -12.76 12.97
N TRP A 133 -1.35 -11.73 12.86
CA TRP A 133 -1.16 -10.69 11.84
C TRP A 133 0.11 -9.88 12.09
N ARG A 134 0.34 -9.46 13.34
CA ARG A 134 1.59 -8.81 13.72
C ARG A 134 2.82 -9.65 13.38
N ALA A 135 2.80 -10.93 13.71
CA ALA A 135 3.87 -11.85 13.37
C ALA A 135 4.08 -11.99 11.86
N THR A 136 2.99 -12.03 11.09
CA THR A 136 3.02 -12.08 9.63
C THR A 136 3.67 -10.81 9.04
N VAL A 137 3.32 -9.64 9.55
CA VAL A 137 3.95 -8.37 9.14
C VAL A 137 5.43 -8.37 9.52
N ALA A 138 5.76 -8.70 10.77
CA ALA A 138 7.14 -8.73 11.25
C ALA A 138 8.05 -9.64 10.40
N ALA A 139 7.53 -10.80 9.99
CA ALA A 139 8.28 -11.76 9.17
C ALA A 139 8.61 -11.25 7.74
N ARG A 140 7.89 -10.22 7.26
CA ARG A 140 8.11 -9.60 5.94
C ARG A 140 9.18 -8.51 5.96
N LEU A 141 9.58 -8.06 7.16
CA LEU A 141 10.46 -6.90 7.33
C LEU A 141 11.90 -7.33 7.59
N PRO A 142 12.87 -6.83 6.81
CA PRO A 142 14.30 -7.03 7.10
C PRO A 142 14.74 -6.37 8.42
N SER A 143 14.06 -5.30 8.83
CA SER A 143 14.23 -4.62 10.12
C SER A 143 12.87 -4.27 10.70
N GLN A 144 12.69 -4.48 12.00
CA GLN A 144 11.44 -4.15 12.71
C GLN A 144 11.49 -2.76 13.37
N HIS A 145 12.57 -2.00 13.18
CA HIS A 145 12.76 -0.68 13.74
C HIS A 145 12.51 0.41 12.69
N TRP A 146 11.96 1.53 13.13
CA TRP A 146 11.83 2.71 12.30
C TRP A 146 13.18 3.11 11.68
N PRO A 147 13.22 3.39 10.37
CA PRO A 147 14.43 3.88 9.73
C PRO A 147 14.79 5.30 10.19
N GLN A 148 16.03 5.72 9.96
CA GLN A 148 16.43 7.10 10.18
C GLN A 148 15.79 8.06 9.17
N ARG A 149 15.51 7.58 7.98
CA ARG A 149 14.81 8.29 6.91
C ARG A 149 13.36 8.58 7.34
N ARG A 150 12.81 9.70 6.87
CA ARG A 150 11.42 10.05 7.17
C ARG A 150 10.47 9.14 6.41
N VAL A 151 9.74 8.34 7.16
CA VAL A 151 8.69 7.46 6.65
C VAL A 151 7.38 7.82 7.34
N LEU A 152 6.32 7.96 6.55
CA LEU A 152 4.95 8.14 7.02
C LEU A 152 4.14 6.90 6.64
N ILE A 153 3.36 6.39 7.58
CA ILE A 153 2.45 5.27 7.40
C ILE A 153 1.05 5.73 7.79
N GLU A 154 0.12 5.61 6.86
CA GLU A 154 -1.26 6.06 7.01
C GLU A 154 -2.16 4.94 7.53
N ALA A 155 -3.03 5.27 8.49
CA ALA A 155 -4.12 4.43 8.96
C ALA A 155 -5.37 5.29 9.24
N VAL A 156 -6.48 4.67 9.61
CA VAL A 156 -7.70 5.36 10.04
C VAL A 156 -8.11 4.82 11.42
N ASP A 157 -8.40 5.72 12.37
CA ASP A 157 -8.91 5.36 13.68
C ASP A 157 -10.34 4.79 13.53
N ALA A 158 -10.57 3.57 13.99
CA ALA A 158 -11.83 2.87 13.81
C ALA A 158 -12.97 3.45 14.65
N HIS A 159 -12.68 4.11 15.77
CA HIS A 159 -13.69 4.69 16.63
C HIS A 159 -14.21 6.03 16.10
N THR A 160 -13.35 6.82 15.47
CA THR A 160 -13.68 8.18 15.03
C THR A 160 -13.85 8.31 13.52
N GLY A 161 -13.22 7.41 12.72
CA GLY A 161 -13.10 7.54 11.28
C GLY A 161 -12.06 8.58 10.84
N GLU A 162 -11.29 9.14 11.79
CA GLU A 162 -10.29 10.15 11.49
C GLU A 162 -8.99 9.52 10.98
N PRO A 163 -8.34 10.12 9.96
CA PRO A 163 -7.03 9.70 9.50
C PRO A 163 -5.96 9.85 10.59
N VAL A 164 -5.02 8.90 10.61
CA VAL A 164 -3.87 8.91 11.52
C VAL A 164 -2.61 8.61 10.74
N VAL A 165 -1.58 9.42 10.93
CA VAL A 165 -0.27 9.24 10.33
C VAL A 165 0.71 8.79 11.41
N PHE A 166 1.32 7.64 11.20
CA PHE A 166 2.41 7.14 12.04
C PHE A 166 3.77 7.49 11.45
N ASP A 167 4.69 7.84 12.32
CA ASP A 167 6.10 8.01 12.03
C ASP A 167 6.96 7.57 13.24
N ARG A 168 8.28 7.71 13.14
CA ARG A 168 9.22 7.35 14.21
C ARG A 168 9.03 8.12 15.53
N HIS A 169 8.24 9.19 15.55
CA HIS A 169 8.03 10.05 16.71
C HIS A 169 6.67 9.83 17.39
N THR A 170 5.81 9.02 16.79
CA THR A 170 4.46 8.74 17.33
C THR A 170 4.45 7.79 18.52
N GLY A 171 5.60 7.16 18.85
CA GLY A 171 5.70 6.19 19.94
C GLY A 171 5.10 4.81 19.62
N VAL A 172 4.65 4.59 18.37
CA VAL A 172 4.15 3.31 17.88
C VAL A 172 5.27 2.54 17.19
N ASP A 173 5.38 1.23 17.44
CA ASP A 173 6.35 0.38 16.75
C ASP A 173 6.08 0.32 15.25
N LEU A 174 7.14 0.23 14.42
CA LEU A 174 7.02 0.14 12.97
C LEU A 174 6.14 -1.03 12.53
N VAL A 175 6.28 -2.19 13.18
CA VAL A 175 5.48 -3.38 12.87
C VAL A 175 4.00 -3.13 13.11
N ASP A 176 3.67 -2.46 14.22
CA ASP A 176 2.29 -2.15 14.59
C ASP A 176 1.68 -1.08 13.68
N ALA A 177 2.45 -0.06 13.28
CA ALA A 177 2.02 0.94 12.32
C ALA A 177 1.68 0.30 10.95
N ILE A 178 2.54 -0.60 10.44
CA ILE A 178 2.30 -1.34 9.19
C ILE A 178 1.11 -2.28 9.33
N ALA A 179 0.98 -2.97 10.46
CA ALA A 179 -0.14 -3.87 10.71
C ALA A 179 -1.47 -3.09 10.74
N ALA A 180 -1.52 -1.93 11.38
CA ALA A 180 -2.67 -1.03 11.41
C ALA A 180 -3.02 -0.51 10.01
N SER A 181 -2.02 -0.08 9.24
CA SER A 181 -2.20 0.44 7.87
C SER A 181 -2.78 -0.58 6.90
N SER A 182 -2.61 -1.87 7.18
CA SER A 182 -2.96 -2.97 6.26
C SER A 182 -4.03 -3.91 6.79
N ALA A 183 -4.56 -3.66 8.00
CA ALA A 183 -5.59 -4.47 8.62
C ALA A 183 -7.00 -3.88 8.45
N ASN A 184 -7.98 -4.71 8.80
CA ASN A 184 -9.38 -4.33 8.91
C ASN A 184 -9.84 -4.52 10.37
N GLY A 185 -9.19 -3.76 11.26
CA GLY A 185 -9.24 -3.89 12.70
C GLY A 185 -7.89 -4.37 13.26
N TYR A 186 -7.11 -3.44 13.79
CA TYR A 186 -5.85 -3.73 14.49
C TYR A 186 -5.69 -2.80 15.67
N SER A 187 -5.56 -3.35 16.88
CA SER A 187 -5.51 -2.57 18.09
C SER A 187 -4.10 -2.28 18.54
N ILE A 188 -3.83 -1.02 18.89
CA ILE A 188 -2.58 -0.54 19.50
C ILE A 188 -2.98 0.20 20.79
N GLY A 189 -2.68 -0.39 21.93
CA GLY A 189 -3.16 0.11 23.20
C GLY A 189 -4.69 0.05 23.28
N ASP A 190 -5.32 1.19 23.55
CA ASP A 190 -6.77 1.36 23.66
C ASP A 190 -7.47 1.79 22.35
N ARG A 191 -6.72 1.89 21.25
CA ARG A 191 -7.23 2.32 19.94
C ARG A 191 -7.18 1.21 18.92
N THR A 192 -8.21 1.11 18.10
CA THR A 192 -8.28 0.20 16.96
C THR A 192 -8.21 0.99 15.65
N TYR A 193 -7.49 0.46 14.68
CA TYR A 193 -7.25 1.08 13.39
C TYR A 193 -7.72 0.21 12.24
N ILE A 194 -8.09 0.86 11.15
CA ILE A 194 -8.39 0.23 9.86
C ILE A 194 -7.46 0.78 8.78
N ASN A 195 -7.45 0.09 7.64
CA ASN A 195 -6.54 0.34 6.52
C ASN A 195 -6.50 1.82 6.08
N GLY A 196 -5.30 2.38 5.92
CA GLY A 196 -5.06 3.76 5.50
C GLY A 196 -5.60 4.08 4.11
N GLY A 197 -5.80 3.08 3.25
CA GLY A 197 -6.43 3.23 1.94
C GLY A 197 -7.88 3.71 1.97
N TYR A 198 -8.54 3.67 3.13
CA TYR A 198 -9.86 4.26 3.31
C TYR A 198 -9.85 5.78 3.47
N ARG A 199 -8.68 6.39 3.68
CA ARG A 199 -8.52 7.82 3.49
C ARG A 199 -8.33 8.15 2.01
N ARG A 200 -7.24 7.71 1.41
CA ARG A 200 -6.92 7.74 -0.02
C ARG A 200 -5.97 6.57 -0.29
N ASN A 201 -6.08 5.89 -1.41
CA ASN A 201 -5.29 4.67 -1.62
C ASN A 201 -3.77 4.92 -1.65
N GLU A 202 -3.34 6.04 -2.18
CA GLU A 202 -1.94 6.45 -2.25
C GLU A 202 -1.54 7.41 -1.12
N ASN A 203 -2.47 8.24 -0.63
CA ASN A 203 -2.19 9.31 0.33
C ASN A 203 -1.07 10.26 -0.14
N ALA A 204 -1.03 10.52 -1.45
CA ALA A 204 0.03 11.30 -2.09
C ALA A 204 0.02 12.77 -1.66
N ASP A 205 -1.12 13.31 -1.24
CA ASP A 205 -1.26 14.66 -0.70
C ASP A 205 -0.42 14.91 0.56
N LEU A 206 0.00 13.87 1.28
CA LEU A 206 0.96 13.98 2.38
C LEU A 206 2.37 14.40 1.91
N ALA A 207 2.64 14.34 0.60
CA ALA A 207 3.87 14.87 0.00
C ALA A 207 3.80 16.38 -0.29
N ALA A 208 2.75 17.08 0.15
CA ALA A 208 2.66 18.53 -0.01
C ALA A 208 3.89 19.24 0.57
N GLY A 209 4.45 20.18 -0.21
CA GLY A 209 5.67 20.90 0.16
C GLY A 209 6.97 20.32 -0.42
N TYR A 210 6.94 19.10 -0.98
CA TYR A 210 8.07 18.49 -1.69
C TYR A 210 8.08 18.92 -3.16
N GLY A 211 9.26 19.23 -3.70
CA GLY A 211 9.39 19.75 -5.06
C GLY A 211 9.22 18.68 -6.13
N ARG A 212 9.57 17.43 -5.82
CA ARG A 212 9.48 16.28 -6.73
C ARG A 212 8.78 15.13 -6.02
N VAL A 213 7.75 14.58 -6.64
CA VAL A 213 6.96 13.49 -6.07
C VAL A 213 6.86 12.37 -7.11
N LEU A 214 7.27 11.18 -6.73
CA LEU A 214 7.08 9.96 -7.51
C LEU A 214 6.04 9.09 -6.81
N VAL A 215 4.97 8.74 -7.51
CA VAL A 215 3.90 7.89 -6.98
C VAL A 215 3.86 6.56 -7.71
N LEU A 216 4.01 5.47 -6.97
CA LEU A 216 3.72 4.13 -7.46
C LEU A 216 2.30 3.77 -7.03
N SER A 217 1.42 3.55 -8.00
CA SER A 217 0.01 3.21 -7.73
C SER A 217 -0.36 1.87 -8.36
N PRO A 218 -0.32 0.77 -7.58
CA PRO A 218 -0.65 -0.57 -8.08
C PRO A 218 -2.04 -0.69 -8.68
N PHE A 219 -3.00 0.10 -8.18
CA PHE A 219 -4.36 0.13 -8.73
C PHE A 219 -4.55 1.10 -9.90
N GLY A 220 -3.46 1.69 -10.43
CA GLY A 220 -3.51 2.57 -11.59
C GLY A 220 -4.28 3.88 -11.34
N GLY A 221 -4.20 4.42 -10.13
CA GLY A 221 -4.90 5.63 -9.71
C GLY A 221 -6.40 5.47 -9.53
N ARG A 222 -6.93 4.25 -9.69
CA ARG A 222 -8.36 3.96 -9.49
C ARG A 222 -8.72 4.00 -8.01
N THR A 223 -9.98 4.37 -7.75
CA THR A 223 -10.56 4.29 -6.40
C THR A 223 -11.85 3.46 -6.43
N ARG A 224 -12.20 2.90 -5.29
CA ARG A 224 -13.50 2.23 -5.06
C ARG A 224 -14.57 3.21 -4.58
N HIS A 225 -14.17 4.42 -4.23
CA HIS A 225 -15.03 5.46 -3.69
C HIS A 225 -15.70 6.23 -4.84
N PRO A 226 -16.90 6.80 -4.60
CA PRO A 226 -17.50 7.74 -5.52
C PRO A 226 -16.53 8.87 -5.91
N LEU A 227 -16.46 9.20 -7.20
CA LEU A 227 -15.49 10.18 -7.71
C LEU A 227 -15.73 11.59 -7.19
N GLU A 228 -16.97 11.91 -6.87
CA GLU A 228 -17.38 13.19 -6.26
C GLU A 228 -16.78 13.45 -4.89
N TRP A 229 -16.28 12.39 -4.20
CA TRP A 229 -15.58 12.56 -2.93
C TRP A 229 -14.12 13.03 -3.08
N GLY A 230 -13.61 13.10 -4.32
CA GLY A 230 -12.27 13.62 -4.59
C GLY A 230 -11.11 12.78 -4.01
N MET A 231 -11.31 11.46 -3.84
CA MET A 231 -10.33 10.57 -3.20
C MET A 231 -9.37 9.90 -4.19
N GLN A 232 -9.64 9.98 -5.49
CA GLN A 232 -8.82 9.37 -6.55
C GLN A 232 -7.45 10.06 -6.67
N LEU A 233 -6.46 9.31 -7.17
CA LEU A 233 -5.08 9.81 -7.31
C LEU A 233 -4.99 11.06 -8.20
N ALA A 234 -5.80 11.18 -9.25
CA ALA A 234 -5.78 12.33 -10.12
C ALA A 234 -5.98 13.65 -9.37
N VAL A 235 -6.93 13.68 -8.42
CA VAL A 235 -7.16 14.88 -7.58
C VAL A 235 -5.93 15.17 -6.70
N GLN A 236 -5.33 14.14 -6.08
CA GLN A 236 -4.13 14.31 -5.24
C GLN A 236 -2.95 14.87 -6.07
N VAL A 237 -2.79 14.39 -7.31
CA VAL A 237 -1.76 14.88 -8.23
C VAL A 237 -2.00 16.33 -8.61
N ASP A 238 -3.25 16.70 -8.91
CA ASP A 238 -3.61 18.08 -9.23
C ASP A 238 -3.41 19.02 -8.04
N GLU A 239 -3.76 18.57 -6.82
CA GLU A 239 -3.47 19.29 -5.56
C GLU A 239 -1.97 19.55 -5.40
N LEU A 240 -1.12 18.54 -5.59
CA LEU A 240 0.34 18.68 -5.47
C LEU A 240 0.91 19.61 -6.56
N ARG A 241 0.46 19.49 -7.81
CA ARG A 241 0.89 20.34 -8.93
C ARG A 241 0.47 21.78 -8.75
N ALA A 242 -0.74 22.02 -8.24
CA ALA A 242 -1.22 23.36 -7.90
C ALA A 242 -0.36 24.04 -6.83
N HIS A 243 0.27 23.25 -5.96
CA HIS A 243 1.23 23.73 -4.95
C HIS A 243 2.68 23.74 -5.45
N GLY A 244 2.94 23.52 -6.75
CA GLY A 244 4.23 23.66 -7.41
C GLY A 244 5.10 22.40 -7.41
N SER A 245 4.61 21.24 -7.00
CA SER A 245 5.33 19.98 -7.10
C SER A 245 5.37 19.47 -8.55
N ARG A 246 6.50 18.88 -8.96
CA ARG A 246 6.56 18.02 -10.14
C ARG A 246 6.16 16.62 -9.71
N VAL A 247 5.11 16.08 -10.32
CA VAL A 247 4.56 14.79 -9.94
C VAL A 247 4.58 13.82 -11.11
N GLU A 248 5.25 12.70 -10.92
CA GLU A 248 5.25 11.55 -11.82
C GLU A 248 4.51 10.37 -11.18
N THR A 249 3.79 9.62 -12.00
CA THR A 249 3.01 8.47 -11.56
C THR A 249 3.38 7.24 -12.36
N ILE A 250 3.61 6.13 -11.68
CA ILE A 250 3.83 4.82 -12.31
C ILE A 250 2.61 3.95 -12.00
N PHE A 251 2.01 3.42 -13.06
CA PHE A 251 0.90 2.47 -13.01
C PHE A 251 1.34 1.14 -13.62
N PRO A 252 0.81 -0.01 -13.19
CA PRO A 252 1.06 -1.27 -13.86
C PRO A 252 0.70 -1.21 -15.35
N ASP A 253 1.51 -1.84 -16.18
CA ASP A 253 1.26 -1.94 -17.62
C ASP A 253 -0.09 -2.64 -17.90
N SER A 254 -0.70 -2.31 -19.01
CA SER A 254 -2.01 -2.85 -19.42
C SER A 254 -2.03 -4.40 -19.48
N SER A 255 -0.90 -5.01 -19.82
CA SER A 255 -0.73 -6.47 -19.90
C SER A 255 -0.74 -7.18 -18.55
N SER A 256 -0.54 -6.45 -17.46
CA SER A 256 -0.52 -6.99 -16.09
C SER A 256 -1.72 -6.54 -15.24
N ARG A 257 -2.67 -5.80 -15.83
CA ARG A 257 -3.79 -5.18 -15.09
C ARG A 257 -4.60 -6.18 -14.27
N ASP A 258 -4.85 -7.38 -14.79
CA ASP A 258 -5.65 -8.42 -14.13
C ASP A 258 -5.06 -8.90 -12.79
N LEU A 259 -3.76 -8.69 -12.57
CA LEU A 259 -3.09 -9.00 -11.30
C LEU A 259 -3.49 -8.04 -10.18
N PHE A 260 -3.95 -6.83 -10.54
CA PHE A 260 -4.23 -5.74 -9.62
C PHE A 260 -5.74 -5.43 -9.47
N ASP A 261 -6.58 -6.40 -9.79
CA ASP A 261 -8.03 -6.35 -9.56
C ASP A 261 -8.43 -7.20 -8.35
N ALA A 262 -9.48 -7.99 -8.45
CA ALA A 262 -9.99 -8.84 -7.37
C ALA A 262 -8.95 -9.85 -6.83
N ASN A 263 -7.93 -10.18 -7.62
CA ASN A 263 -6.86 -11.11 -7.27
C ASN A 263 -5.66 -10.46 -6.56
N ALA A 264 -5.65 -9.15 -6.38
CA ALA A 264 -4.49 -8.43 -5.83
C ALA A 264 -4.04 -8.93 -4.44
N LEU A 265 -4.94 -9.54 -3.67
CA LEU A 265 -4.66 -10.13 -2.36
C LEU A 265 -4.11 -11.57 -2.43
N ASP A 266 -4.21 -12.24 -3.58
CA ASP A 266 -3.73 -13.62 -3.75
C ASP A 266 -2.20 -13.65 -3.81
N PRO A 267 -1.51 -14.40 -2.93
CA PRO A 267 -0.06 -14.57 -2.99
C PRO A 267 0.47 -15.10 -4.34
N ALA A 268 -0.34 -15.83 -5.10
CA ALA A 268 0.03 -16.33 -6.43
C ALA A 268 0.32 -15.21 -7.45
N THR A 269 -0.21 -14.01 -7.22
CA THR A 269 0.03 -12.83 -8.08
C THR A 269 1.41 -12.22 -7.88
N ARG A 270 2.12 -12.52 -6.79
CA ARG A 270 3.39 -11.88 -6.42
C ARG A 270 4.46 -12.05 -7.50
N LEU A 271 4.72 -13.27 -7.93
CA LEU A 271 5.77 -13.56 -8.92
C LEU A 271 5.51 -12.89 -10.28
N PRO A 272 4.32 -13.03 -10.91
CA PRO A 272 4.07 -12.33 -12.16
C PRO A 272 4.09 -10.80 -12.01
N ALA A 273 3.59 -10.24 -10.90
CA ALA A 273 3.65 -8.81 -10.62
C ALA A 273 5.10 -8.31 -10.48
N ALA A 274 5.96 -9.06 -9.80
CA ALA A 274 7.37 -8.72 -9.66
C ALA A 274 8.10 -8.72 -11.02
N ARG A 275 7.85 -9.71 -11.86
CA ARG A 275 8.46 -9.76 -13.21
C ARG A 275 8.04 -8.56 -14.06
N ALA A 276 6.76 -8.23 -14.09
CA ALA A 276 6.24 -7.08 -14.82
C ALA A 276 6.84 -5.77 -14.30
N GLY A 277 6.83 -5.56 -12.97
CA GLY A 277 7.37 -4.36 -12.33
C GLY A 277 8.85 -4.14 -12.60
N TYR A 278 9.68 -5.20 -12.57
CA TYR A 278 11.12 -5.08 -12.84
C TYR A 278 11.41 -4.60 -14.27
N HIS A 279 10.74 -5.19 -15.26
CA HIS A 279 10.89 -4.77 -16.65
C HIS A 279 10.43 -3.33 -16.85
N GLN A 280 9.31 -2.96 -16.26
CA GLN A 280 8.75 -1.61 -16.31
C GLN A 280 9.69 -0.59 -15.67
N GLY A 281 10.23 -0.86 -14.46
CA GLY A 281 11.16 0.02 -13.79
C GLY A 281 12.42 0.27 -14.61
N LYS A 282 12.99 -0.76 -15.22
CA LYS A 282 14.14 -0.59 -16.13
C LYS A 282 13.83 0.30 -17.33
N ALA A 283 12.64 0.12 -17.93
CA ALA A 283 12.27 0.88 -19.13
C ALA A 283 12.03 2.37 -18.81
N LEU A 284 11.56 2.69 -17.61
CA LEU A 284 11.23 4.05 -17.19
C LEU A 284 12.41 4.84 -16.60
N ALA A 285 13.53 4.20 -16.32
CA ALA A 285 14.62 4.79 -15.55
C ALA A 285 15.20 6.05 -16.19
N GLU A 286 15.41 6.06 -17.51
CA GLU A 286 15.96 7.21 -18.23
C GLU A 286 15.03 8.42 -18.12
N GLN A 287 13.75 8.25 -18.48
CA GLN A 287 12.74 9.29 -18.40
C GLN A 287 12.59 9.85 -16.98
N LEU A 288 12.54 8.98 -15.97
CA LEU A 288 12.37 9.40 -14.58
C LEU A 288 13.61 10.08 -14.01
N THR A 289 14.80 9.78 -14.54
CA THR A 289 16.04 10.43 -14.11
C THR A 289 16.01 11.94 -14.37
N GLU A 290 15.38 12.40 -15.45
CA GLU A 290 15.27 13.82 -15.80
C GLU A 290 14.39 14.60 -14.79
N VAL A 291 13.43 13.92 -14.20
CA VAL A 291 12.50 14.52 -13.23
C VAL A 291 12.99 14.37 -11.80
N TRP A 292 13.63 13.23 -11.49
CA TRP A 292 13.99 12.86 -10.13
C TRP A 292 15.31 13.47 -9.65
N ARG A 293 16.25 13.75 -10.54
CA ARG A 293 17.53 14.46 -10.27
C ARG A 293 17.37 15.97 -10.45
#